data_bf20cbdbfa1ee3503c46af3c3ccf44b0
#
_entry.id   bf20cbdbfa1ee3503c46af3c3ccf44b0
#
_cell.length_a   1.000
_cell.length_b   1.000
_cell.length_c   1.000
_cell.angle_alpha   90.00
_cell.angle_beta   90.00
_cell.angle_gamma   90.00
#
_symmetry.space_group_name_H-M   'P 1'
#
loop_
_entity.id
_entity.type
_entity.pdbx_description
1 polymer ?
#
loop_
_entity_poly.entity_id
_entity_poly.type
_entity_poly.pdbx_seq_one_letter_code
_entity_poly.pdbx_strand_id
1 'polypeptide(L)'
;LYVNSNSSWKVTVQSDWLHTNVTEGTGSRNVVVEYDSNYLEDGVTPAVERTGTIRFSVEGAIPSRITVKQGARTFKNPVFQPMPDPYVWREDDGQSVTYYPCKSSGNGVNLGKTSKLTEFGGTSKVWSCPADGAVKVWNRANLWAPELVRIDGVWYIYYAAGRPSSELGPDGRC
;
A
#
# COMPACT_ATOMS: atom_id res chain seq x y z
N LEU A 1 -2.95 -25.08 -0.97
CA LEU A 1 -3.92 -26.16 -1.14
C LEU A 1 -3.45 -27.41 -0.42
N TYR A 2 -4.34 -28.10 0.28
CA TYR A 2 -4.01 -29.39 0.88
C TYR A 2 -4.56 -30.53 0.02
N VAL A 3 -3.68 -31.39 -0.46
CA VAL A 3 -4.04 -32.61 -1.18
C VAL A 3 -4.16 -33.71 -0.14
N ASN A 4 -5.33 -34.36 -0.07
CA ASN A 4 -5.55 -35.54 0.76
C ASN A 4 -5.61 -36.75 -0.18
N SER A 5 -4.61 -37.61 -0.15
CA SER A 5 -4.47 -38.78 -1.03
C SER A 5 -3.69 -39.89 -0.36
N ASN A 6 -4.02 -41.12 -0.68
CA ASN A 6 -3.24 -42.32 -0.33
C ASN A 6 -2.42 -42.87 -1.52
N SER A 7 -2.43 -42.17 -2.66
CA SER A 7 -1.81 -42.58 -3.91
C SER A 7 -0.89 -41.49 -4.47
N SER A 8 -0.15 -41.83 -5.50
CA SER A 8 0.62 -40.84 -6.29
C SER A 8 -0.34 -40.01 -7.15
N TRP A 9 -0.06 -38.72 -7.27
CA TRP A 9 -0.88 -37.75 -8.01
C TRP A 9 -0.02 -36.80 -8.80
N LYS A 10 -0.62 -36.20 -9.82
CA LYS A 10 -0.01 -35.12 -10.61
C LYS A 10 -0.88 -33.87 -10.53
N VAL A 11 -0.22 -32.69 -10.53
CA VAL A 11 -0.88 -31.40 -10.66
C VAL A 11 -0.49 -30.75 -11.99
N THR A 12 -1.48 -30.20 -12.68
CA THR A 12 -1.30 -29.48 -13.93
C THR A 12 -1.99 -28.13 -13.82
N VAL A 13 -1.32 -27.07 -14.19
CA VAL A 13 -1.88 -25.73 -14.25
C VAL A 13 -2.18 -25.39 -15.71
N GLN A 14 -3.40 -24.91 -15.96
CA GLN A 14 -3.89 -24.55 -17.30
C GLN A 14 -3.96 -23.03 -17.48
N SER A 15 -2.93 -22.33 -16.99
CA SER A 15 -2.82 -20.86 -17.10
C SER A 15 -1.37 -20.48 -16.91
N ASP A 16 -0.87 -19.57 -17.71
CA ASP A 16 0.51 -19.09 -17.70
C ASP A 16 0.87 -18.23 -16.47
N TRP A 17 -0.13 -17.66 -15.84
CA TRP A 17 -0.01 -16.79 -14.68
C TRP A 17 -0.17 -17.48 -13.31
N LEU A 18 -0.51 -18.78 -13.30
CA LEU A 18 -0.59 -19.60 -12.10
C LEU A 18 0.58 -20.58 -12.05
N HIS A 19 1.13 -20.77 -10.87
CA HIS A 19 2.26 -21.64 -10.64
C HIS A 19 2.00 -22.52 -9.42
N THR A 20 2.62 -23.71 -9.40
CA THR A 20 2.63 -24.58 -8.22
C THR A 20 4.05 -24.97 -7.90
N ASN A 21 4.36 -25.06 -6.61
CA ASN A 21 5.71 -25.43 -6.14
C ASN A 21 6.10 -26.89 -6.44
N VAL A 22 5.14 -27.70 -6.87
CA VAL A 22 5.35 -29.09 -7.27
C VAL A 22 4.40 -29.45 -8.41
N THR A 23 4.81 -30.38 -9.26
CA THR A 23 3.99 -30.92 -10.37
C THR A 23 3.45 -32.32 -10.09
N GLU A 24 3.96 -32.99 -9.04
CA GLU A 24 3.52 -34.31 -8.62
C GLU A 24 3.81 -34.54 -7.13
N GLY A 25 3.21 -35.58 -6.58
CA GLY A 25 3.44 -36.00 -5.21
C GLY A 25 2.84 -37.37 -4.89
N THR A 26 3.12 -37.87 -3.70
CA THR A 26 2.56 -39.12 -3.16
C THR A 26 2.04 -38.85 -1.76
N GLY A 27 0.87 -39.41 -1.44
CA GLY A 27 0.23 -39.19 -0.15
C GLY A 27 -0.29 -37.77 0.04
N SER A 28 -0.67 -37.47 1.26
CA SER A 28 -1.24 -36.16 1.62
C SER A 28 -0.14 -35.12 1.88
N ARG A 29 -0.27 -33.95 1.27
CA ARG A 29 0.67 -32.82 1.48
C ARG A 29 0.10 -31.47 1.04
N ASN A 30 0.76 -30.41 1.47
CA ASN A 30 0.48 -29.06 1.00
C ASN A 30 1.08 -28.81 -0.40
N VAL A 31 0.32 -28.16 -1.25
CA VAL A 31 0.75 -27.58 -2.53
C VAL A 31 0.60 -26.06 -2.43
N VAL A 32 1.70 -25.33 -2.59
CA VAL A 32 1.69 -23.87 -2.66
C VAL A 32 1.26 -23.47 -4.06
N VAL A 33 0.35 -22.53 -4.15
CA VAL A 33 -0.10 -21.91 -5.40
C VAL A 33 0.38 -20.47 -5.39
N GLU A 34 1.13 -20.09 -6.40
CA GLU A 34 1.61 -18.75 -6.65
C GLU A 34 0.94 -18.20 -7.91
N TYR A 35 0.88 -16.90 -8.05
CA TYR A 35 0.25 -16.23 -9.18
C TYR A 35 0.95 -14.94 -9.54
N ASP A 36 0.97 -14.63 -10.82
CA ASP A 36 1.54 -13.38 -11.32
C ASP A 36 0.59 -12.21 -11.09
N SER A 37 1.15 -11.03 -11.01
CA SER A 37 0.39 -9.79 -10.87
C SER A 37 -0.53 -9.58 -12.09
N ASN A 38 -1.78 -9.18 -11.84
CA ASN A 38 -2.75 -8.93 -12.92
C ASN A 38 -2.73 -7.45 -13.33
N TYR A 39 -1.60 -7.01 -13.91
CA TYR A 39 -1.42 -5.73 -14.56
C TYR A 39 -1.00 -5.94 -16.01
N LEU A 40 -1.18 -4.94 -16.87
CA LEU A 40 -0.56 -4.88 -18.18
C LEU A 40 0.96 -4.67 -18.06
N GLU A 41 1.69 -4.77 -19.17
CA GLU A 41 3.16 -4.66 -19.23
C GLU A 41 3.69 -3.33 -18.67
N ASP A 42 2.91 -2.26 -18.75
CA ASP A 42 3.26 -0.97 -18.14
C ASP A 42 3.33 -1.04 -16.60
N GLY A 43 2.83 -2.14 -16.01
CA GLY A 43 2.83 -2.42 -14.57
C GLY A 43 1.94 -1.48 -13.75
N VAL A 44 1.11 -0.69 -14.39
CA VAL A 44 0.22 0.33 -13.80
C VAL A 44 -1.23 0.11 -14.19
N THR A 45 -1.50 -0.07 -15.48
CA THR A 45 -2.86 -0.26 -15.99
C THR A 45 -3.43 -1.61 -15.53
N PRO A 46 -4.57 -1.64 -14.82
CA PRO A 46 -5.19 -2.89 -14.40
C PRO A 46 -5.65 -3.70 -15.62
N ALA A 47 -5.27 -4.97 -15.67
CA ALA A 47 -5.83 -5.90 -16.63
C ALA A 47 -7.25 -6.32 -16.24
N VAL A 48 -7.98 -6.99 -17.12
CA VAL A 48 -9.31 -7.54 -16.84
C VAL A 48 -9.23 -8.72 -15.89
N GLU A 49 -10.34 -9.04 -15.22
CA GLU A 49 -10.46 -10.28 -14.43
C GLU A 49 -10.06 -11.48 -15.28
N ARG A 50 -9.31 -12.40 -14.69
CA ARG A 50 -8.90 -13.64 -15.35
C ARG A 50 -9.20 -14.86 -14.50
N THR A 51 -9.38 -15.99 -15.18
CA THR A 51 -9.69 -17.28 -14.56
C THR A 51 -8.68 -18.33 -15.02
N GLY A 52 -8.18 -19.11 -14.07
CA GLY A 52 -7.28 -20.22 -14.32
C GLY A 52 -7.76 -21.50 -13.67
N THR A 53 -7.22 -22.64 -14.10
CA THR A 53 -7.60 -23.95 -13.59
C THR A 53 -6.37 -24.73 -13.13
N ILE A 54 -6.46 -25.30 -11.94
CA ILE A 54 -5.52 -26.28 -11.41
C ILE A 54 -6.20 -27.62 -11.42
N ARG A 55 -5.57 -28.62 -12.03
CA ARG A 55 -6.09 -29.99 -12.15
C ARG A 55 -5.19 -30.95 -11.39
N PHE A 56 -5.79 -31.72 -10.50
CA PHE A 56 -5.15 -32.83 -9.82
C PHE A 56 -5.65 -34.15 -10.45
N SER A 57 -4.73 -35.06 -10.74
CA SER A 57 -5.05 -36.37 -11.37
C SER A 57 -4.33 -37.50 -10.68
N VAL A 58 -5.02 -38.59 -10.49
CA VAL A 58 -4.53 -39.88 -10.04
C VAL A 58 -4.85 -40.88 -11.15
N GLU A 59 -3.98 -41.85 -11.43
CA GLU A 59 -4.21 -42.85 -12.44
C GLU A 59 -5.46 -43.68 -12.11
N GLY A 60 -6.33 -43.89 -13.11
CA GLY A 60 -7.58 -44.61 -12.95
C GLY A 60 -8.71 -43.88 -12.21
N ALA A 61 -8.51 -42.62 -11.80
CA ALA A 61 -9.50 -41.84 -11.08
C ALA A 61 -9.97 -40.58 -11.85
N ILE A 62 -11.16 -40.10 -11.51
CA ILE A 62 -11.69 -38.83 -12.07
C ILE A 62 -10.86 -37.69 -11.52
N PRO A 63 -10.30 -36.81 -12.39
CA PRO A 63 -9.51 -35.68 -11.94
C PRO A 63 -10.32 -34.65 -11.14
N SER A 64 -9.73 -34.11 -10.08
CA SER A 64 -10.25 -32.96 -9.38
C SER A 64 -9.78 -31.64 -10.05
N ARG A 65 -10.63 -30.63 -10.08
CA ARG A 65 -10.35 -29.32 -10.66
C ARG A 65 -10.67 -28.22 -9.68
N ILE A 66 -9.80 -27.23 -9.63
CA ILE A 66 -9.98 -26.01 -8.84
C ILE A 66 -9.91 -24.83 -9.81
N THR A 67 -10.95 -24.00 -9.79
CA THR A 67 -10.98 -22.75 -10.54
C THR A 67 -10.45 -21.63 -9.66
N VAL A 68 -9.44 -20.91 -10.13
CA VAL A 68 -8.88 -19.74 -9.49
C VAL A 68 -9.30 -18.51 -10.28
N LYS A 69 -9.91 -17.54 -9.61
CA LYS A 69 -10.25 -16.24 -10.18
C LYS A 69 -9.32 -15.18 -9.62
N GLN A 70 -8.79 -14.35 -10.49
CA GLN A 70 -8.01 -13.17 -10.11
C GLN A 70 -8.65 -11.92 -10.71
N GLY A 71 -9.19 -11.06 -9.83
CA GLY A 71 -9.75 -9.78 -10.26
C GLY A 71 -8.70 -8.85 -10.85
N ALA A 72 -9.15 -7.87 -11.62
CA ALA A 72 -8.31 -6.77 -12.03
C ALA A 72 -7.74 -6.07 -10.80
N ARG A 73 -6.45 -5.83 -10.78
CA ARG A 73 -5.81 -5.08 -9.72
C ARG A 73 -6.14 -3.61 -9.91
N THR A 74 -6.73 -2.96 -8.91
CA THR A 74 -7.23 -1.58 -9.01
C THR A 74 -6.18 -0.53 -8.63
N PHE A 75 -5.05 -0.95 -8.07
CA PHE A 75 -3.93 -0.06 -7.71
C PHE A 75 -2.61 -0.83 -7.58
N LYS A 76 -1.51 -0.12 -7.67
CA LYS A 76 -0.16 -0.61 -7.43
C LYS A 76 0.45 0.11 -6.23
N ASN A 77 1.10 -0.63 -5.34
CA ASN A 77 1.90 -0.02 -4.27
C ASN A 77 3.31 0.32 -4.77
N PRO A 78 3.85 1.45 -4.36
CA PRO A 78 3.20 2.51 -3.58
C PRO A 78 2.22 3.32 -4.42
N VAL A 79 1.06 3.67 -3.84
CA VAL A 79 0.00 4.43 -4.52
C VAL A 79 0.45 5.86 -4.81
N PHE A 80 1.32 6.40 -3.96
CA PHE A 80 1.86 7.76 -4.07
C PHE A 80 3.29 7.86 -3.51
N GLN A 81 4.20 8.49 -4.26
CA GLN A 81 5.59 8.74 -3.87
C GLN A 81 6.08 10.11 -4.37
N PRO A 82 7.01 10.78 -3.66
CA PRO A 82 7.45 10.49 -2.28
C PRO A 82 6.43 10.95 -1.25
N MET A 83 6.25 10.17 -0.19
CA MET A 83 5.36 10.53 0.92
C MET A 83 6.06 10.21 2.26
N PRO A 84 7.05 11.00 2.68
CA PRO A 84 7.68 10.83 3.98
C PRO A 84 6.68 11.14 5.10
N ASP A 85 6.72 10.36 6.17
CA ASP A 85 5.83 10.43 7.33
C ASP A 85 4.35 10.53 6.92
N PRO A 86 3.81 9.53 6.20
CA PRO A 86 2.48 9.64 5.63
C PRO A 86 1.40 9.55 6.71
N TYR A 87 0.48 10.48 6.69
CA TYR A 87 -0.74 10.45 7.47
C TYR A 87 -1.94 10.70 6.56
N VAL A 88 -3.07 10.06 6.84
CA VAL A 88 -4.31 10.25 6.07
C VAL A 88 -5.48 10.41 7.03
N TRP A 89 -6.08 11.60 7.04
CA TRP A 89 -7.36 11.82 7.68
C TRP A 89 -8.48 11.32 6.78
N ARG A 90 -9.45 10.59 7.36
CA ARG A 90 -10.67 10.17 6.67
C ARG A 90 -11.85 10.95 7.24
N GLU A 91 -12.53 11.67 6.40
CA GLU A 91 -13.80 12.34 6.71
C GLU A 91 -14.94 11.59 6.03
N ASP A 92 -15.99 11.30 6.79
CA ASP A 92 -17.20 10.62 6.30
C ASP A 92 -18.40 11.45 6.73
N ASP A 93 -19.14 12.00 5.78
CA ASP A 93 -20.33 12.80 6.02
C ASP A 93 -21.64 11.99 5.88
N GLY A 94 -21.54 10.67 5.72
CA GLY A 94 -22.66 9.77 5.51
C GLY A 94 -23.16 9.69 4.06
N GLN A 95 -22.69 10.56 3.19
CA GLN A 95 -22.97 10.56 1.73
C GLN A 95 -21.71 10.31 0.90
N SER A 96 -20.58 10.79 1.39
CA SER A 96 -19.30 10.67 0.72
C SER A 96 -18.16 10.48 1.71
N VAL A 97 -17.08 9.87 1.24
CA VAL A 97 -15.82 9.75 1.98
C VAL A 97 -14.77 10.59 1.29
N THR A 98 -14.12 11.44 2.06
CA THR A 98 -12.97 12.24 1.62
C THR A 98 -11.74 11.88 2.44
N TYR A 99 -10.63 11.73 1.76
CA TYR A 99 -9.32 11.47 2.36
C TYR A 99 -8.41 12.68 2.19
N TYR A 100 -7.70 13.02 3.24
CA TYR A 100 -6.74 14.12 3.26
C TYR A 100 -5.35 13.57 3.58
N PRO A 101 -4.57 13.19 2.55
CA PRO A 101 -3.18 12.78 2.75
C PRO A 101 -2.34 13.98 3.18
N CYS A 102 -1.58 13.78 4.25
CA CYS A 102 -0.69 14.77 4.84
C CYS A 102 0.73 14.20 4.91
N LYS A 103 1.73 15.00 4.59
CA LYS A 103 3.15 14.60 4.62
C LYS A 103 4.06 15.74 4.98
N SER A 104 5.26 15.42 5.49
CA SER A 104 6.35 16.37 5.58
C SER A 104 6.94 16.66 4.19
N SER A 105 7.44 17.87 3.99
CA SER A 105 8.10 18.31 2.76
C SER A 105 9.14 19.39 3.06
N GLY A 106 10.38 18.98 3.30
CA GLY A 106 11.40 19.85 3.82
C GLY A 106 10.99 20.41 5.20
N ASN A 107 10.99 21.72 5.35
CA ASN A 107 10.52 22.39 6.56
C ASN A 107 9.04 22.83 6.45
N GLY A 108 8.20 22.00 5.87
CA GLY A 108 6.80 22.33 5.68
C GLY A 108 5.87 21.12 5.68
N VAL A 109 4.58 21.39 5.65
CA VAL A 109 3.51 20.41 5.57
C VAL A 109 2.78 20.54 4.25
N ASN A 110 2.65 19.43 3.55
CA ASN A 110 1.83 19.31 2.36
C ASN A 110 0.57 18.52 2.65
N LEU A 111 -0.54 18.98 2.10
CA LEU A 111 -1.86 18.39 2.21
C LEU A 111 -2.46 18.16 0.84
N GLY A 112 -3.11 17.02 0.68
CA GLY A 112 -3.92 16.67 -0.49
C GLY A 112 -5.38 16.46 -0.13
N LYS A 113 -6.19 16.22 -1.15
CA LYS A 113 -7.60 15.83 -1.01
C LYS A 113 -7.96 14.86 -2.12
N THR A 114 -8.61 13.75 -1.77
CA THR A 114 -9.09 12.76 -2.73
C THR A 114 -10.33 12.03 -2.21
N SER A 115 -11.15 11.54 -3.11
CA SER A 115 -12.25 10.63 -2.76
C SER A 115 -11.85 9.15 -2.81
N LYS A 116 -10.62 8.84 -3.28
CA LYS A 116 -10.14 7.46 -3.42
C LYS A 116 -8.73 7.32 -2.88
N LEU A 117 -8.51 6.38 -1.96
CA LEU A 117 -7.18 6.07 -1.41
C LEU A 117 -6.18 5.56 -2.47
N THR A 118 -6.65 5.12 -3.61
CA THR A 118 -5.84 4.59 -4.70
C THR A 118 -5.48 5.64 -5.76
N GLU A 119 -6.02 6.86 -5.65
CA GLU A 119 -5.84 7.93 -6.62
C GLU A 119 -5.55 9.25 -5.90
N PHE A 120 -4.29 9.51 -5.59
CA PHE A 120 -3.87 10.80 -5.03
C PHE A 120 -3.44 11.75 -6.15
N GLY A 121 -4.22 12.80 -6.36
CA GLY A 121 -3.94 13.82 -7.38
C GLY A 121 -2.77 14.77 -7.05
N GLY A 122 -2.07 14.53 -5.96
CA GLY A 122 -0.97 15.37 -5.49
C GLY A 122 -1.26 16.08 -4.17
N THR A 123 -0.26 16.80 -3.67
CA THR A 123 -0.36 17.56 -2.43
C THR A 123 0.18 18.98 -2.64
N SER A 124 -0.41 19.96 -1.96
CA SER A 124 0.04 21.34 -1.95
C SER A 124 0.56 21.71 -0.57
N LYS A 125 1.55 22.61 -0.52
CA LYS A 125 2.09 23.12 0.74
C LYS A 125 1.06 24.01 1.42
N VAL A 126 0.71 23.67 2.65
CA VAL A 126 -0.28 24.42 3.46
C VAL A 126 0.37 25.18 4.61
N TRP A 127 1.56 24.77 5.02
CA TRP A 127 2.31 25.42 6.09
C TRP A 127 3.82 25.24 5.89
N SER A 128 4.60 26.19 6.38
CA SER A 128 6.07 26.11 6.43
C SER A 128 6.59 26.60 7.77
N CYS A 129 7.66 26.00 8.23
CA CYS A 129 8.41 26.53 9.36
C CYS A 129 8.74 28.01 9.12
N PRO A 130 8.61 28.87 10.14
CA PRO A 130 9.01 30.26 10.04
C PRO A 130 10.45 30.38 9.56
N ALA A 131 10.71 31.32 8.65
CA ALA A 131 12.08 31.67 8.26
C ALA A 131 12.83 32.31 9.43
N ASP A 132 14.15 32.25 9.37
CA ASP A 132 14.98 33.01 10.31
C ASP A 132 14.64 34.48 10.23
N GLY A 133 14.09 35.01 11.32
CA GLY A 133 13.67 36.40 11.45
C GLY A 133 14.09 36.96 12.81
N ALA A 134 13.61 38.19 13.12
CA ALA A 134 13.92 38.87 14.38
C ALA A 134 13.46 38.07 15.62
N VAL A 135 12.44 37.23 15.49
CA VAL A 135 11.94 36.35 16.56
C VAL A 135 12.39 34.92 16.29
N LYS A 136 13.27 34.41 17.13
CA LYS A 136 13.72 33.00 17.07
C LYS A 136 12.71 32.10 17.74
N VAL A 137 11.83 31.48 16.95
CA VAL A 137 10.91 30.46 17.44
C VAL A 137 11.55 29.07 17.38
N TRP A 138 11.08 28.15 18.19
CA TRP A 138 11.66 26.79 18.32
C TRP A 138 11.46 25.93 17.07
N ASN A 139 10.35 26.12 16.35
CA ASN A 139 9.90 25.26 15.24
C ASN A 139 10.36 25.75 13.86
N ARG A 140 11.66 26.11 13.73
CA ARG A 140 12.21 26.69 12.49
C ARG A 140 12.75 25.67 11.50
N ALA A 141 12.98 24.45 11.94
CA ALA A 141 13.55 23.38 11.11
C ALA A 141 13.13 22.00 11.58
N ASN A 142 13.61 20.98 10.87
CA ASN A 142 13.43 19.57 11.25
C ASN A 142 11.97 19.22 11.50
N LEU A 143 11.11 19.55 10.55
CA LEU A 143 9.69 19.21 10.63
C LEU A 143 9.47 17.74 10.23
N TRP A 144 8.78 17.01 11.10
CA TRP A 144 8.51 15.57 10.95
C TRP A 144 7.06 15.24 11.28
N ALA A 145 6.59 14.13 10.70
CA ALA A 145 5.36 13.42 11.07
C ALA A 145 4.15 14.35 11.29
N PRO A 146 3.72 15.11 10.29
CA PRO A 146 2.52 15.91 10.41
C PRO A 146 1.28 15.04 10.44
N GLU A 147 0.38 15.30 11.37
CA GLU A 147 -0.93 14.65 11.49
C GLU A 147 -2.03 15.70 11.38
N LEU A 148 -3.02 15.43 10.52
CA LEU A 148 -4.19 16.30 10.35
C LEU A 148 -5.34 15.78 11.20
N VAL A 149 -5.95 16.65 11.99
CA VAL A 149 -7.10 16.31 12.84
C VAL A 149 -8.16 17.40 12.75
N ARG A 150 -9.43 17.00 12.83
CA ARG A 150 -10.54 17.95 12.92
C ARG A 150 -11.24 17.79 14.27
N ILE A 151 -11.29 18.88 15.04
CA ILE A 151 -11.90 18.93 16.36
C ILE A 151 -12.90 20.09 16.36
N ASP A 152 -14.17 19.83 16.70
CA ASP A 152 -15.25 20.82 16.75
C ASP A 152 -15.33 21.70 15.48
N GLY A 153 -15.14 21.06 14.31
CA GLY A 153 -15.20 21.75 13.02
C GLY A 153 -13.93 22.51 12.61
N VAL A 154 -12.96 22.65 13.50
CA VAL A 154 -11.67 23.34 13.25
C VAL A 154 -10.60 22.32 12.88
N TRP A 155 -9.80 22.64 11.86
CA TRP A 155 -8.67 21.84 11.43
C TRP A 155 -7.40 22.19 12.20
N TYR A 156 -6.70 21.15 12.67
CA TYR A 156 -5.42 21.25 13.34
C TYR A 156 -4.40 20.37 12.61
N ILE A 157 -3.15 20.87 12.55
CA ILE A 157 -2.00 20.07 12.11
C ILE A 157 -1.07 19.94 13.31
N TYR A 158 -0.91 18.71 13.80
CA TYR A 158 0.11 18.38 14.79
C TYR A 158 1.37 17.94 14.08
N TYR A 159 2.52 18.38 14.52
CA TYR A 159 3.80 18.03 13.92
C TYR A 159 4.94 18.13 14.94
N ALA A 160 5.99 17.36 14.73
CA ALA A 160 7.26 17.58 15.42
C ALA A 160 8.12 18.55 14.62
N ALA A 161 8.82 19.42 15.31
CA ALA A 161 9.80 20.31 14.70
C ALA A 161 10.88 20.68 15.70
N GLY A 162 11.94 21.33 15.24
CA GLY A 162 13.07 21.73 16.07
C GLY A 162 13.74 22.98 15.56
N ARG A 163 14.94 23.21 16.07
CA ARG A 163 15.86 24.25 15.61
C ARG A 163 16.74 23.74 14.47
N PRO A 164 17.33 24.64 13.67
CA PRO A 164 18.39 24.25 12.73
C PRO A 164 19.53 23.50 13.43
N SER A 165 20.10 22.50 12.76
CA SER A 165 21.19 21.68 13.33
C SER A 165 22.39 22.52 13.79
N SER A 166 22.63 23.68 13.18
CA SER A 166 23.66 24.63 13.58
C SER A 166 23.43 25.29 14.95
N GLU A 167 22.24 25.15 15.52
CA GLU A 167 21.86 25.72 16.83
C GLU A 167 21.68 24.65 17.90
N LEU A 168 21.94 23.37 17.57
CA LEU A 168 21.89 22.28 18.53
C LEU A 168 23.19 22.25 19.37
N GLY A 169 23.08 21.85 20.63
CA GLY A 169 24.23 21.59 21.48
C GLY A 169 25.07 20.39 20.98
N PRO A 170 26.23 20.13 21.64
CA PRO A 170 27.14 19.04 21.28
C PRO A 170 26.46 17.64 21.34
N ASP A 171 25.40 17.51 22.13
CA ASP A 171 24.58 16.29 22.28
C ASP A 171 23.44 16.19 21.25
N GLY A 172 23.34 17.11 20.30
CA GLY A 172 22.29 17.16 19.29
C GLY A 172 20.92 17.60 19.83
N ARG A 173 20.86 18.15 21.05
CA ARG A 173 19.62 18.61 21.68
C ARG A 173 19.47 20.13 21.66
N CYS A 174 18.22 20.58 21.77
CA CYS A 174 17.89 22.02 21.87
C CYS A 174 18.05 22.51 23.30
#